data_105a9a5d963b6db7bd49e3b42d031038
#
_entry.id   105a9a5d963b6db7bd49e3b42d031038
#
_cell.length_a   1.000
_cell.length_b   1.000
_cell.length_c   1.000
_cell.angle_alpha   90.00
_cell.angle_beta   90.00
_cell.angle_gamma   90.00
#
_symmetry.space_group_name_H-M   'P 1'
#
loop_
_entity.id
_entity.type
_entity.pdbx_description
1 polymer ?
#
loop_
_entity_poly.entity_id
_entity_poly.type
_entity_poly.pdbx_seq_one_letter_code
_entity_poly.pdbx_strand_id
1 'polypeptide(L)'
;GLLAGLAERAIETSQLHYYNKFGQPIWREPRGLEAGYPLPQFSVHRGEFQMLLAQTVRARLGQDAIVTGKVLESVEQDASGATAHFRCRTDGALHSVRADIVVGADGIHSALRRQLHPTGDEPRFSGRMLWRAVTEAPPYLDGRSMFMAGHQDQKFVCYPISEPLRREGRSLINWIAELSVPGAELPATDWNRQVDKSVFADRYADWRWD
;
A
#
# COMPACT_ATOMS: atom_id res chain seq x y z
N GLY A 1 21.64 7.08 0.70
CA GLY A 1 20.47 7.63 0.02
C GLY A 1 19.26 6.70 0.16
N LEU A 2 18.07 7.13 -0.30
CA LEU A 2 16.83 6.34 -0.19
C LEU A 2 16.94 4.95 -0.84
N LEU A 3 17.58 4.86 -1.99
CA LEU A 3 17.75 3.59 -2.70
C LEU A 3 18.52 2.55 -1.85
N ALA A 4 19.61 2.94 -1.23
CA ALA A 4 20.39 2.05 -0.37
C ALA A 4 19.55 1.61 0.86
N GLY A 5 18.89 2.56 1.53
CA GLY A 5 18.03 2.25 2.66
C GLY A 5 16.83 1.36 2.32
N LEU A 6 16.33 1.44 1.08
CA LEU A 6 15.27 0.58 0.58
C LEU A 6 15.80 -0.83 0.27
N ALA A 7 16.95 -0.94 -0.38
CA ALA A 7 17.61 -2.21 -0.71
C ALA A 7 18.00 -3.05 0.53
N GLU A 8 18.24 -2.40 1.67
CA GLU A 8 18.48 -3.10 2.95
C GLU A 8 17.22 -3.76 3.54
N ARG A 9 16.02 -3.30 3.18
CA ARG A 9 14.74 -3.69 3.76
C ARG A 9 13.86 -4.48 2.80
N ALA A 10 13.87 -4.08 1.54
CA ALA A 10 12.95 -4.54 0.51
C ALA A 10 13.55 -5.69 -0.31
N ILE A 11 12.68 -6.53 -0.83
CA ILE A 11 13.07 -7.53 -1.82
C ILE A 11 13.20 -6.85 -3.19
N GLU A 12 14.33 -7.02 -3.84
CA GLU A 12 14.45 -6.74 -5.27
C GLU A 12 13.68 -7.81 -6.05
N THR A 13 12.51 -7.45 -6.52
CA THR A 13 11.64 -8.36 -7.24
C THR A 13 12.25 -8.74 -8.58
N SER A 14 12.51 -10.03 -8.77
CA SER A 14 13.12 -10.58 -9.99
C SER A 14 12.09 -10.84 -11.08
N GLN A 15 10.98 -11.47 -10.73
CA GLN A 15 9.99 -11.97 -11.68
C GLN A 15 8.57 -11.87 -11.13
N LEU A 16 7.59 -11.85 -12.06
CA LEU A 16 6.19 -12.08 -11.76
C LEU A 16 5.72 -13.32 -12.55
N HIS A 17 5.18 -14.28 -11.81
CA HIS A 17 4.63 -15.52 -12.34
C HIS A 17 3.11 -15.46 -12.34
N TYR A 18 2.49 -15.88 -13.41
CA TYR A 18 1.03 -16.00 -13.53
C TYR A 18 0.64 -17.47 -13.57
N TYR A 19 -0.33 -17.84 -12.76
CA TYR A 19 -0.87 -19.18 -12.66
C TYR A 19 -2.41 -19.16 -12.79
N ASN A 20 -2.98 -20.27 -13.24
CA ASN A 20 -4.40 -20.48 -13.04
C ASN A 20 -4.68 -20.99 -11.61
N LYS A 21 -5.95 -21.17 -11.26
CA LYS A 21 -6.37 -21.65 -9.93
C LYS A 21 -5.93 -23.09 -9.59
N PHE A 22 -5.42 -23.84 -10.54
CA PHE A 22 -4.91 -25.21 -10.39
C PHE A 22 -3.37 -25.27 -10.27
N GLY A 23 -2.71 -24.11 -10.10
CA GLY A 23 -1.25 -24.05 -10.03
C GLY A 23 -0.51 -24.16 -11.36
N GLN A 24 -1.24 -24.32 -12.48
CA GLN A 24 -0.60 -24.42 -13.79
C GLN A 24 -0.05 -23.08 -14.26
N PRO A 25 1.20 -23.00 -14.72
CA PRO A 25 1.81 -21.77 -15.18
C PRO A 25 1.17 -21.28 -16.48
N ILE A 26 0.87 -19.98 -16.53
CA ILE A 26 0.35 -19.29 -17.72
C ILE A 26 1.45 -18.48 -18.38
N TRP A 27 2.13 -17.66 -17.57
CA TRP A 27 3.12 -16.69 -18.03
C TRP A 27 4.13 -16.38 -16.95
N ARG A 28 5.32 -15.97 -17.35
CA ARG A 28 6.36 -15.46 -16.46
C ARG A 28 7.04 -14.29 -17.13
N GLU A 29 7.23 -13.21 -16.40
CA GLU A 29 7.91 -12.03 -16.89
C GLU A 29 8.99 -11.54 -15.91
N PRO A 30 10.13 -11.08 -16.41
CA PRO A 30 11.15 -10.46 -15.58
C PRO A 30 10.68 -9.10 -15.07
N ARG A 31 11.26 -8.65 -13.94
CA ARG A 31 10.94 -7.37 -13.29
C ARG A 31 12.21 -6.58 -12.97
N GLY A 32 12.07 -5.25 -12.90
CA GLY A 32 13.17 -4.37 -12.53
C GLY A 32 14.42 -4.59 -13.39
N LEU A 33 15.55 -4.84 -12.75
CA LEU A 33 16.84 -5.07 -13.42
C LEU A 33 16.81 -6.28 -14.36
N GLU A 34 16.14 -7.35 -13.97
CA GLU A 34 16.00 -8.57 -14.80
C GLU A 34 15.21 -8.30 -16.09
N ALA A 35 14.36 -7.28 -16.10
CA ALA A 35 13.64 -6.83 -17.29
C ALA A 35 14.43 -5.80 -18.13
N GLY A 36 15.66 -5.48 -17.75
CA GLY A 36 16.51 -4.49 -18.41
C GLY A 36 16.21 -3.03 -18.03
N TYR A 37 15.42 -2.78 -17.00
CA TYR A 37 15.24 -1.42 -16.47
C TYR A 37 16.49 -0.94 -15.73
N PRO A 38 16.76 0.36 -15.71
CA PRO A 38 17.96 0.91 -15.05
C PRO A 38 17.87 0.90 -13.51
N LEU A 39 16.68 0.62 -12.96
CA LEU A 39 16.41 0.61 -11.54
C LEU A 39 15.68 -0.69 -11.14
N PRO A 40 15.93 -1.21 -9.91
CA PRO A 40 15.23 -2.37 -9.41
C PRO A 40 13.76 -2.06 -9.13
N GLN A 41 12.92 -3.09 -9.24
CA GLN A 41 11.59 -3.08 -8.66
C GLN A 41 11.69 -3.62 -7.23
N PHE A 42 11.10 -2.91 -6.26
CA PHE A 42 11.09 -3.34 -4.87
C PHE A 42 9.71 -3.79 -4.39
N SER A 43 9.68 -4.91 -3.68
CA SER A 43 8.56 -5.33 -2.85
C SER A 43 8.93 -5.10 -1.38
N VAL A 44 8.15 -4.32 -0.64
CA VAL A 44 8.50 -3.86 0.69
C VAL A 44 7.28 -3.80 1.61
N HIS A 45 7.49 -4.02 2.90
CA HIS A 45 6.49 -3.69 3.92
C HIS A 45 6.23 -2.19 3.95
N ARG A 46 4.97 -1.76 3.71
CA ARG A 46 4.63 -0.34 3.59
C ARG A 46 5.01 0.50 4.80
N GLY A 47 4.88 -0.06 6.02
CA GLY A 47 5.29 0.61 7.24
C GLY A 47 6.80 0.87 7.27
N GLU A 48 7.63 -0.10 6.87
CA GLU A 48 9.08 0.07 6.77
C GLU A 48 9.46 1.17 5.77
N PHE A 49 8.79 1.19 4.62
CA PHE A 49 9.01 2.23 3.62
C PHE A 49 8.58 3.62 4.13
N GLN A 50 7.43 3.72 4.80
CA GLN A 50 6.97 4.96 5.40
C GLN A 50 7.95 5.48 6.45
N MET A 51 8.46 4.60 7.32
CA MET A 51 9.45 4.97 8.33
C MET A 51 10.77 5.42 7.71
N LEU A 52 11.24 4.74 6.66
CA LEU A 52 12.42 5.15 5.92
C LEU A 52 12.27 6.57 5.32
N LEU A 53 11.12 6.85 4.72
CA LEU A 53 10.80 8.18 4.18
C LEU A 53 10.77 9.23 5.30
N ALA A 54 10.07 8.96 6.40
CA ALA A 54 9.97 9.89 7.52
C ALA A 54 11.34 10.19 8.16
N GLN A 55 12.16 9.17 8.37
CA GLN A 55 13.53 9.32 8.85
C GLN A 55 14.38 10.18 7.89
N THR A 56 14.25 9.93 6.59
CA THR A 56 15.00 10.69 5.58
C THR A 56 14.58 12.15 5.53
N VAL A 57 13.29 12.45 5.62
CA VAL A 57 12.78 13.82 5.69
C VAL A 57 13.34 14.53 6.90
N ARG A 58 13.25 13.92 8.10
CA ARG A 58 13.79 14.52 9.33
C ARG A 58 15.30 14.72 9.26
N ALA A 59 16.03 13.79 8.68
CA ALA A 59 17.48 13.91 8.54
C ALA A 59 17.90 15.03 7.58
N ARG A 60 17.10 15.32 6.55
CA ARG A 60 17.41 16.34 5.53
C ARG A 60 16.88 17.71 5.87
N LEU A 61 15.71 17.81 6.49
CA LEU A 61 14.97 19.05 6.70
C LEU A 61 14.80 19.45 8.17
N GLY A 62 15.27 18.60 9.10
CA GLY A 62 15.15 18.83 10.53
C GLY A 62 13.98 18.05 11.16
N GLN A 63 14.01 17.91 12.49
CA GLN A 63 13.03 17.12 13.25
C GLN A 63 11.61 17.69 13.11
N ASP A 64 11.48 19.00 12.98
CA ASP A 64 10.20 19.71 12.91
C ASP A 64 9.56 19.71 11.51
N ALA A 65 10.24 19.11 10.51
CA ALA A 65 9.71 19.03 9.14
C ALA A 65 8.46 18.12 9.01
N ILE A 66 8.23 17.23 9.98
CA ILE A 66 7.03 16.38 10.04
C ILE A 66 6.28 16.68 11.33
N VAL A 67 5.15 17.35 11.21
CA VAL A 67 4.23 17.62 12.31
C VAL A 67 3.09 16.60 12.28
N THR A 68 2.92 15.85 13.36
CA THR A 68 1.86 14.85 13.51
C THR A 68 0.72 15.34 14.40
N GLY A 69 -0.38 14.60 14.48
CA GLY A 69 -1.51 14.92 15.35
C GLY A 69 -2.36 16.07 14.86
N LYS A 70 -2.21 16.52 13.62
CA LYS A 70 -2.99 17.61 13.01
C LYS A 70 -3.93 17.04 11.94
N VAL A 71 -5.16 17.53 11.93
CA VAL A 71 -6.19 17.20 10.92
C VAL A 71 -6.48 18.44 10.12
N LEU A 72 -6.33 18.41 8.81
CA LEU A 72 -6.70 19.51 7.92
C LEU A 72 -8.22 19.70 7.96
N GLU A 73 -8.66 20.94 8.13
CA GLU A 73 -10.08 21.33 8.08
C GLU A 73 -10.40 22.09 6.80
N SER A 74 -9.56 23.06 6.45
CA SER A 74 -9.76 23.89 5.25
C SER A 74 -8.45 24.49 4.76
N VAL A 75 -8.47 24.98 3.53
CA VAL A 75 -7.40 25.77 2.92
C VAL A 75 -8.00 27.04 2.30
N GLU A 76 -7.43 28.18 2.60
CA GLU A 76 -7.71 29.45 1.95
C GLU A 76 -6.53 29.85 1.08
N GLN A 77 -6.78 30.49 -0.06
CA GLN A 77 -5.70 30.97 -0.92
C GLN A 77 -6.00 32.38 -1.44
N ASP A 78 -4.92 33.11 -1.64
CA ASP A 78 -4.93 34.44 -2.27
C ASP A 78 -3.77 34.59 -3.26
N ALA A 79 -3.56 35.78 -3.80
CA ALA A 79 -2.50 36.05 -4.78
C ALA A 79 -1.07 35.85 -4.22
N SER A 80 -0.90 35.77 -2.90
CA SER A 80 0.40 35.67 -2.22
C SER A 80 0.68 34.30 -1.58
N GLY A 81 -0.22 33.32 -1.71
CA GLY A 81 -0.02 31.98 -1.16
C GLY A 81 -1.28 31.34 -0.61
N ALA A 82 -1.12 30.31 0.20
CA ALA A 82 -2.24 29.58 0.80
C ALA A 82 -2.06 29.40 2.31
N THR A 83 -3.17 29.39 3.04
CA THR A 83 -3.23 29.16 4.49
C THR A 83 -4.01 27.89 4.75
N ALA A 84 -3.36 26.88 5.33
CA ALA A 84 -3.99 25.64 5.75
C ALA A 84 -4.38 25.72 7.23
N HIS A 85 -5.64 25.37 7.55
CA HIS A 85 -6.20 25.37 8.89
C HIS A 85 -6.32 23.95 9.40
N PHE A 86 -5.76 23.71 10.58
CA PHE A 86 -5.70 22.38 11.19
C PHE A 86 -6.33 22.38 12.57
N ARG A 87 -6.94 21.25 12.93
CA ARG A 87 -7.33 20.93 14.29
C ARG A 87 -6.36 19.94 14.91
N CYS A 88 -5.89 20.24 16.09
CA CYS A 88 -5.07 19.32 16.87
C CYS A 88 -5.93 18.16 17.42
N ARG A 89 -5.44 16.93 17.28
CA ARG A 89 -6.17 15.71 17.74
C ARG A 89 -6.22 15.57 19.26
N THR A 90 -5.25 16.15 19.98
CA THR A 90 -5.11 15.95 21.44
C THR A 90 -5.95 16.93 22.26
N ASP A 91 -6.02 18.19 21.84
CA ASP A 91 -6.67 19.26 22.60
C ASP A 91 -7.74 20.02 21.83
N GLY A 92 -7.94 19.70 20.53
CA GLY A 92 -8.89 20.36 19.67
C GLY A 92 -8.48 21.79 19.24
N ALA A 93 -7.29 22.26 19.62
CA ALA A 93 -6.83 23.60 19.29
C ALA A 93 -6.67 23.81 17.79
N LEU A 94 -7.04 25.01 17.32
CA LEU A 94 -6.88 25.40 15.92
C LEU A 94 -5.48 25.96 15.68
N HIS A 95 -4.89 25.56 14.56
CA HIS A 95 -3.59 26.03 14.09
C HIS A 95 -3.68 26.39 12.62
N SER A 96 -3.01 27.46 12.23
CA SER A 96 -2.94 27.86 10.84
C SER A 96 -1.49 27.94 10.39
N VAL A 97 -1.22 27.47 9.18
CA VAL A 97 0.10 27.48 8.54
C VAL A 97 -0.05 28.15 7.19
N ARG A 98 0.71 29.23 6.96
CA ARG A 98 0.80 29.86 5.66
C ARG A 98 2.00 29.36 4.88
N ALA A 99 1.83 29.14 3.60
CA ALA A 99 2.87 28.70 2.67
C ALA A 99 2.60 29.26 1.27
N ASP A 100 3.63 29.28 0.43
CA ASP A 100 3.48 29.64 -0.99
C ASP A 100 2.64 28.61 -1.73
N ILE A 101 2.75 27.32 -1.37
CA ILE A 101 2.05 26.19 -1.98
C ILE A 101 1.58 25.23 -0.89
N VAL A 102 0.33 24.74 -1.00
CA VAL A 102 -0.22 23.63 -0.21
C VAL A 102 -0.49 22.46 -1.13
N VAL A 103 0.06 21.29 -0.80
CA VAL A 103 -0.15 20.03 -1.53
C VAL A 103 -1.05 19.10 -0.73
N GLY A 104 -2.25 18.81 -1.24
CA GLY A 104 -3.19 17.85 -0.65
C GLY A 104 -2.76 16.42 -0.95
N ALA A 105 -2.21 15.72 0.05
CA ALA A 105 -1.84 14.30 -0.02
C ALA A 105 -2.54 13.49 1.09
N ASP A 106 -3.77 13.90 1.44
CA ASP A 106 -4.57 13.46 2.58
C ASP A 106 -5.49 12.26 2.27
N GLY A 107 -5.27 11.58 1.13
CA GLY A 107 -5.81 10.27 0.80
C GLY A 107 -7.27 10.27 0.33
N ILE A 108 -7.91 9.10 0.40
CA ILE A 108 -9.26 8.89 -0.15
C ILE A 108 -10.35 9.72 0.55
N HIS A 109 -10.12 10.09 1.81
CA HIS A 109 -11.00 10.95 2.60
C HIS A 109 -10.52 12.40 2.67
N SER A 110 -9.83 12.87 1.62
CA SER A 110 -9.22 14.18 1.52
C SER A 110 -10.19 15.32 1.88
N ALA A 111 -9.80 16.12 2.87
CA ALA A 111 -10.55 17.32 3.24
C ALA A 111 -10.42 18.40 2.16
N LEU A 112 -9.21 18.54 1.59
CA LEU A 112 -8.96 19.50 0.52
C LEU A 112 -9.76 19.17 -0.74
N ARG A 113 -9.84 17.89 -1.13
CA ARG A 113 -10.64 17.48 -2.30
C ARG A 113 -12.12 17.78 -2.07
N ARG A 114 -12.68 17.47 -0.89
CA ARG A 114 -14.08 17.80 -0.56
C ARG A 114 -14.37 19.29 -0.63
N GLN A 115 -13.42 20.13 -0.21
CA GLN A 115 -13.55 21.58 -0.30
C GLN A 115 -13.57 22.06 -1.77
N LEU A 116 -12.70 21.51 -2.61
CA LEU A 116 -12.59 21.90 -4.02
C LEU A 116 -13.70 21.29 -4.91
N HIS A 117 -14.23 20.15 -4.49
CA HIS A 117 -15.27 19.40 -5.22
C HIS A 117 -16.40 19.01 -4.26
N PRO A 118 -17.24 19.97 -3.84
CA PRO A 118 -18.27 19.73 -2.81
C PRO A 118 -19.40 18.79 -3.27
N THR A 119 -19.49 18.50 -4.56
CA THR A 119 -20.50 17.60 -5.11
C THR A 119 -19.84 16.41 -5.82
N GLY A 120 -20.34 15.18 -5.54
CA GLY A 120 -19.91 13.97 -6.25
C GLY A 120 -18.55 13.40 -5.82
N ASP A 121 -18.05 13.78 -4.65
CA ASP A 121 -16.74 13.38 -4.12
C ASP A 121 -16.75 12.09 -3.26
N GLU A 122 -17.86 11.40 -3.18
CA GLU A 122 -17.92 10.18 -2.38
C GLU A 122 -17.16 9.03 -3.04
N PRO A 123 -16.34 8.28 -2.26
CA PRO A 123 -15.68 7.10 -2.77
C PRO A 123 -16.68 6.09 -3.31
N ARG A 124 -16.47 5.63 -4.54
CA ARG A 124 -17.32 4.61 -5.17
C ARG A 124 -16.70 3.24 -4.99
N PHE A 125 -17.51 2.29 -4.57
CA PHE A 125 -17.08 0.90 -4.49
C PHE A 125 -16.88 0.32 -5.90
N SER A 126 -15.70 -0.27 -6.13
CA SER A 126 -15.33 -0.84 -7.43
C SER A 126 -15.89 -2.25 -7.67
N GLY A 127 -16.59 -2.83 -6.70
CA GLY A 127 -17.02 -4.23 -6.75
C GLY A 127 -15.91 -5.23 -6.38
N ARG A 128 -14.78 -4.77 -5.81
CA ARG A 128 -13.65 -5.61 -5.45
C ARG A 128 -13.45 -5.67 -3.93
N MET A 129 -13.55 -6.88 -3.36
CA MET A 129 -13.18 -7.16 -1.98
C MET A 129 -11.78 -7.73 -1.93
N LEU A 130 -10.97 -7.20 -1.00
CA LEU A 130 -9.61 -7.67 -0.79
C LEU A 130 -9.41 -8.04 0.68
N TRP A 131 -8.96 -9.26 0.91
CA TRP A 131 -8.38 -9.70 2.18
C TRP A 131 -6.88 -9.77 2.03
N ARG A 132 -6.16 -9.24 2.98
CA ARG A 132 -4.70 -9.19 2.92
C ARG A 132 -4.10 -9.44 4.28
N ALA A 133 -2.97 -10.11 4.31
CA ALA A 133 -2.18 -10.26 5.51
C ALA A 133 -0.70 -10.39 5.17
N VAL A 134 0.10 -10.36 6.21
CA VAL A 134 1.52 -10.64 6.18
C VAL A 134 1.76 -11.90 7.00
N THR A 135 2.44 -12.87 6.41
CA THR A 135 2.71 -14.18 7.04
C THR A 135 4.18 -14.53 6.86
N GLU A 136 4.79 -15.02 7.92
CA GLU A 136 6.10 -15.61 7.83
C GLU A 136 6.00 -17.07 7.38
N ALA A 137 6.81 -17.46 6.40
CA ALA A 137 6.83 -18.78 5.80
C ALA A 137 8.22 -19.15 5.27
N PRO A 138 8.47 -20.40 4.88
CA PRO A 138 9.62 -20.75 4.07
C PRO A 138 9.64 -19.97 2.74
N PRO A 139 10.82 -19.68 2.19
CA PRO A 139 10.93 -19.09 0.86
C PRO A 139 10.29 -20.00 -0.22
N TYR A 140 9.66 -19.38 -1.20
CA TYR A 140 9.12 -20.06 -2.38
C TYR A 140 9.80 -19.51 -3.65
N LEU A 141 9.76 -20.27 -4.74
CA LEU A 141 10.49 -19.97 -5.98
C LEU A 141 11.96 -19.60 -5.69
N ASP A 142 12.39 -18.44 -6.15
CA ASP A 142 13.73 -17.91 -5.91
C ASP A 142 13.84 -17.00 -4.65
N GLY A 143 12.77 -16.89 -3.86
CA GLY A 143 12.69 -15.99 -2.70
C GLY A 143 12.63 -14.49 -3.04
N ARG A 144 12.55 -14.14 -4.33
CA ARG A 144 12.48 -12.77 -4.87
C ARG A 144 11.33 -12.58 -5.84
N SER A 145 10.75 -13.66 -6.32
CA SER A 145 9.63 -13.62 -7.25
C SER A 145 8.30 -13.38 -6.55
N MET A 146 7.42 -12.74 -7.25
CA MET A 146 6.01 -12.65 -6.91
C MET A 146 5.17 -13.54 -7.81
N PHE A 147 4.00 -13.96 -7.36
CA PHE A 147 3.05 -14.61 -8.22
C PHE A 147 1.64 -14.05 -8.09
N MET A 148 0.89 -14.21 -9.17
CA MET A 148 -0.53 -13.93 -9.26
C MET A 148 -1.21 -15.17 -9.82
N ALA A 149 -2.25 -15.64 -9.14
CA ALA A 149 -3.02 -16.76 -9.62
C ALA A 149 -4.50 -16.44 -9.72
N GLY A 150 -5.21 -17.17 -10.61
CA GLY A 150 -6.63 -17.01 -10.86
C GLY A 150 -6.95 -16.20 -12.09
N HIS A 151 -8.07 -15.48 -12.04
CA HIS A 151 -8.63 -14.75 -13.17
C HIS A 151 -9.24 -13.40 -12.72
N GLN A 152 -9.98 -12.74 -13.61
CA GLN A 152 -10.49 -11.39 -13.36
C GLN A 152 -11.38 -11.29 -12.11
N ASP A 153 -12.20 -12.31 -11.83
CA ASP A 153 -13.20 -12.25 -10.77
C ASP A 153 -12.71 -12.79 -9.43
N GLN A 154 -11.63 -13.55 -9.45
CA GLN A 154 -11.02 -14.14 -8.27
C GLN A 154 -9.52 -14.29 -8.46
N LYS A 155 -8.74 -13.67 -7.59
CA LYS A 155 -7.27 -13.68 -7.65
C LYS A 155 -6.65 -13.93 -6.30
N PHE A 156 -5.47 -14.49 -6.34
CA PHE A 156 -4.56 -14.51 -5.21
C PHE A 156 -3.21 -13.95 -5.65
N VAL A 157 -2.70 -12.97 -4.93
CA VAL A 157 -1.41 -12.34 -5.19
C VAL A 157 -0.51 -12.56 -4.00
N CYS A 158 0.75 -12.91 -4.23
CA CYS A 158 1.70 -13.24 -3.18
C CYS A 158 3.09 -12.75 -3.56
N TYR A 159 3.79 -12.12 -2.62
CA TYR A 159 5.16 -11.65 -2.82
C TYR A 159 5.92 -11.46 -1.51
N PRO A 160 7.22 -11.76 -1.48
CA PRO A 160 8.06 -11.54 -0.31
C PRO A 160 8.38 -10.05 -0.16
N ILE A 161 8.48 -9.55 1.10
CA ILE A 161 8.58 -8.12 1.42
C ILE A 161 9.70 -7.77 2.43
N SER A 162 10.58 -8.72 2.80
CA SER A 162 11.62 -8.48 3.78
C SER A 162 12.95 -9.08 3.36
N GLU A 163 13.89 -8.23 2.99
CA GLU A 163 15.27 -8.65 2.67
C GLU A 163 16.01 -9.19 3.90
N PRO A 164 15.88 -8.63 5.13
CA PRO A 164 16.49 -9.20 6.31
C PRO A 164 16.10 -10.66 6.55
N LEU A 165 14.79 -10.98 6.49
CA LEU A 165 14.32 -12.35 6.68
C LEU A 165 14.77 -13.28 5.54
N ARG A 166 14.84 -12.78 4.31
CA ARG A 166 15.36 -13.55 3.18
C ARG A 166 16.81 -13.97 3.40
N ARG A 167 17.65 -13.08 3.94
CA ARG A 167 19.06 -13.40 4.27
C ARG A 167 19.18 -14.46 5.37
N GLU A 168 18.17 -14.59 6.23
CA GLU A 168 18.07 -15.64 7.25
C GLU A 168 17.50 -16.96 6.72
N GLY A 169 17.18 -17.04 5.40
CA GLY A 169 16.54 -18.22 4.81
C GLY A 169 15.04 -18.34 5.10
N ARG A 170 14.40 -17.25 5.51
CA ARG A 170 12.96 -17.12 5.81
C ARG A 170 12.30 -16.17 4.82
N SER A 171 11.00 -16.11 4.80
CA SER A 171 10.27 -15.16 3.97
C SER A 171 9.14 -14.49 4.76
N LEU A 172 9.08 -13.17 4.71
CA LEU A 172 7.88 -12.42 5.11
C LEU A 172 7.07 -12.17 3.85
N ILE A 173 5.91 -12.78 3.79
CA ILE A 173 5.07 -12.82 2.60
C ILE A 173 3.88 -11.90 2.79
N ASN A 174 3.69 -10.93 1.93
CA ASN A 174 2.42 -10.24 1.76
C ASN A 174 1.56 -11.01 0.78
N TRP A 175 0.32 -11.29 1.16
CA TRP A 175 -0.64 -11.92 0.26
C TRP A 175 -1.96 -11.16 0.24
N ILE A 176 -2.66 -11.29 -0.89
CA ILE A 176 -3.94 -10.63 -1.16
C ILE A 176 -4.86 -11.66 -1.81
N ALA A 177 -5.98 -11.94 -1.17
CA ALA A 177 -7.09 -12.66 -1.76
C ALA A 177 -8.12 -11.63 -2.25
N GLU A 178 -8.45 -11.66 -3.53
CA GLU A 178 -9.36 -10.70 -4.19
C GLU A 178 -10.56 -11.42 -4.78
N LEU A 179 -11.76 -10.89 -4.53
CA LEU A 179 -13.02 -11.36 -5.13
C LEU A 179 -13.79 -10.20 -5.75
N SER A 180 -14.38 -10.45 -6.92
CA SER A 180 -15.45 -9.61 -7.46
C SER A 180 -16.75 -9.90 -6.71
N VAL A 181 -17.39 -8.84 -6.20
CA VAL A 181 -18.68 -8.89 -5.51
C VAL A 181 -19.59 -7.79 -6.06
N PRO A 182 -20.03 -7.91 -7.32
CA PRO A 182 -20.84 -6.88 -7.95
C PRO A 182 -22.17 -6.72 -7.20
N GLY A 183 -22.60 -5.47 -7.02
CA GLY A 183 -23.87 -5.12 -6.37
C GLY A 183 -23.87 -5.25 -4.84
N ALA A 184 -22.74 -5.56 -4.21
CA ALA A 184 -22.66 -5.53 -2.75
C ALA A 184 -22.67 -4.08 -2.26
N GLU A 185 -23.57 -3.78 -1.32
CA GLU A 185 -23.47 -2.59 -0.49
C GLU A 185 -22.40 -2.86 0.57
N LEU A 186 -21.33 -2.06 0.58
CA LEU A 186 -20.36 -2.15 1.64
C LEU A 186 -20.82 -1.35 2.84
N PRO A 187 -20.83 -1.96 4.04
CA PRO A 187 -20.95 -1.18 5.27
C PRO A 187 -19.76 -0.22 5.35
N ALA A 188 -19.95 0.89 6.07
CA ALA A 188 -18.95 1.92 6.30
C ALA A 188 -17.56 1.31 6.53
N THR A 189 -16.60 1.72 5.71
CA THR A 189 -15.36 1.04 5.45
C THR A 189 -14.35 1.20 6.59
N ASP A 190 -14.20 0.19 7.39
CA ASP A 190 -12.99 0.01 8.19
C ASP A 190 -11.97 -0.80 7.37
N TRP A 191 -10.98 -0.10 6.79
CA TRP A 191 -9.90 -0.70 5.99
C TRP A 191 -8.97 -1.62 6.79
N ASN A 192 -9.02 -1.55 8.11
CA ASN A 192 -8.21 -2.35 9.03
C ASN A 192 -9.03 -3.39 9.78
N ARG A 193 -10.28 -3.63 9.37
CA ARG A 193 -11.12 -4.62 10.00
C ARG A 193 -10.46 -6.00 9.94
N GLN A 194 -10.17 -6.54 11.11
CA GLN A 194 -9.72 -7.92 11.22
C GLN A 194 -10.91 -8.86 11.03
N VAL A 195 -10.72 -9.86 10.19
CA VAL A 195 -11.73 -10.90 9.93
C VAL A 195 -11.11 -12.27 10.07
N ASP A 196 -11.90 -13.24 10.49
CA ASP A 196 -11.46 -14.64 10.49
C ASP A 196 -11.26 -15.13 9.03
N LYS A 197 -10.25 -15.98 8.83
CA LYS A 197 -9.94 -16.53 7.50
C LYS A 197 -11.11 -17.31 6.88
N SER A 198 -12.00 -17.89 7.69
CA SER A 198 -13.20 -18.60 7.22
C SER A 198 -14.11 -17.74 6.35
N VAL A 199 -14.09 -16.42 6.53
CA VAL A 199 -14.90 -15.46 5.74
C VAL A 199 -14.62 -15.57 4.24
N PHE A 200 -13.41 -15.93 3.84
CA PHE A 200 -13.03 -16.03 2.43
C PHE A 200 -12.40 -17.39 2.05
N ALA A 201 -11.92 -18.20 3.01
CA ALA A 201 -11.17 -19.43 2.74
C ALA A 201 -11.95 -20.41 1.86
N ASP A 202 -13.26 -20.59 2.11
CA ASP A 202 -14.12 -21.48 1.35
C ASP A 202 -14.20 -21.10 -0.13
N ARG A 203 -14.00 -19.83 -0.46
CA ARG A 203 -13.97 -19.34 -1.84
C ARG A 203 -12.72 -19.80 -2.61
N TYR A 204 -11.68 -20.21 -1.89
CA TYR A 204 -10.42 -20.70 -2.44
C TYR A 204 -10.19 -22.20 -2.15
N ALA A 205 -11.18 -22.93 -1.63
CA ALA A 205 -11.05 -24.33 -1.22
C ALA A 205 -10.75 -25.28 -2.39
N ASP A 206 -11.13 -24.93 -3.62
CA ASP A 206 -10.86 -25.68 -4.84
C ASP A 206 -9.55 -25.26 -5.55
N TRP A 207 -8.81 -24.31 -4.97
CA TRP A 207 -7.53 -23.89 -5.50
C TRP A 207 -6.41 -24.84 -5.06
N ARG A 208 -5.47 -25.09 -5.93
CA ARG A 208 -4.34 -25.99 -5.69
C ARG A 208 -3.04 -25.27 -6.06
N TRP A 209 -2.08 -25.43 -5.17
CA TRP A 209 -0.71 -24.96 -5.35
C TRP A 209 0.19 -26.12 -4.95
N ASP A 210 1.02 -26.58 -5.83
CA ASP A 210 2.06 -27.57 -5.52
C ASP A 210 3.38 -26.86 -5.21
#